data_d4c27a4e3d3f462450b8bf0a15c3fc03
#
_entry.id   d4c27a4e3d3f462450b8bf0a15c3fc03
#
_cell.length_a   1.000
_cell.length_b   1.000
_cell.length_c   1.000
_cell.angle_alpha   90.00
_cell.angle_beta   90.00
_cell.angle_gamma   90.00
#
_symmetry.space_group_name_H-M   'P 1'
#
loop_
_entity.id
_entity.type
_entity.pdbx_description
1 polymer ?
#
loop_
_entity_poly.entity_id
_entity_poly.type
_entity_poly.pdbx_seq_one_letter_code
_entity_poly.pdbx_strand_id
1 'polypeptide(L)'
;MKEIWTYIQIAFTAIGGWLGWFLGGLDGFLYALVAFVVLDYITGVMLALLEKRLSSDIGARGIFKKVMIFCLVGVAHIIDSNIIGDGSVIRTAVICFYLSNEGISIIENASKIGLPIPEKLKNVLAQLHEGGENKK
;
A
#
# COMPACT_ATOMS: atom_id res chain seq x y z
N MET A 1 17.56 -0.75 -31.61
CA MET A 1 16.29 -0.73 -30.85
C MET A 1 16.05 -2.00 -30.05
N LYS A 2 16.30 -3.18 -30.61
CA LYS A 2 16.14 -4.45 -29.87
C LYS A 2 17.04 -4.55 -28.64
N GLU A 3 18.28 -4.06 -28.73
CA GLU A 3 19.23 -4.09 -27.61
C GLU A 3 18.77 -3.19 -26.44
N ILE A 4 18.31 -1.97 -26.75
CA ILE A 4 17.78 -1.04 -25.74
C ILE A 4 16.59 -1.66 -25.02
N TRP A 5 15.70 -2.30 -25.74
CA TRP A 5 14.54 -2.98 -25.18
C TRP A 5 14.95 -4.12 -24.22
N THR A 6 15.97 -4.88 -24.60
CA THR A 6 16.52 -5.95 -23.75
C THR A 6 17.12 -5.39 -22.45
N TYR A 7 17.90 -4.30 -22.55
CA TYR A 7 18.44 -3.65 -21.34
C TYR A 7 17.35 -3.11 -20.41
N ILE A 8 16.28 -2.54 -20.98
CA ILE A 8 15.12 -2.07 -20.22
C ILE A 8 14.46 -3.25 -19.48
N GLN A 9 14.24 -4.36 -20.17
CA GLN A 9 13.66 -5.56 -19.58
C GLN A 9 14.51 -6.12 -18.43
N ILE A 10 15.83 -6.19 -18.64
CA ILE A 10 16.78 -6.66 -17.61
C ILE A 10 16.72 -5.75 -16.40
N ALA A 11 16.75 -4.43 -16.60
CA ALA A 11 16.68 -3.46 -15.50
C ALA A 11 15.38 -3.60 -14.71
N PHE A 12 14.23 -3.69 -15.37
CA PHE A 12 12.93 -3.89 -14.72
C PHE A 12 12.86 -5.21 -13.95
N THR A 13 13.40 -6.27 -14.53
CA THR A 13 13.43 -7.59 -13.88
C THR A 13 14.30 -7.58 -12.63
N ALA A 14 15.47 -6.96 -12.71
CA ALA A 14 16.39 -6.82 -11.57
C ALA A 14 15.79 -5.99 -10.44
N ILE A 15 15.18 -4.83 -10.76
CA ILE A 15 14.51 -3.97 -9.79
C ILE A 15 13.31 -4.71 -9.17
N GLY A 16 12.48 -5.35 -9.98
CA GLY A 16 11.32 -6.10 -9.50
C GLY A 16 11.71 -7.27 -8.60
N GLY A 17 12.75 -7.99 -8.96
CA GLY A 17 13.29 -9.08 -8.15
C GLY A 17 13.85 -8.60 -6.81
N TRP A 18 14.60 -7.50 -6.82
CA TRP A 18 15.12 -6.91 -5.59
C TRP A 18 14.01 -6.39 -4.68
N LEU A 19 13.02 -5.68 -5.24
CA LEU A 19 11.86 -5.20 -4.48
C LEU A 19 11.06 -6.36 -3.88
N GLY A 20 10.82 -7.41 -4.66
CA GLY A 20 10.14 -8.61 -4.16
C GLY A 20 10.88 -9.25 -2.99
N TRP A 21 12.20 -9.37 -3.10
CA TRP A 21 13.03 -9.87 -2.02
C TRP A 21 12.98 -8.96 -0.78
N PHE A 22 13.14 -7.65 -0.96
CA PHE A 22 13.10 -6.66 0.13
C PHE A 22 11.76 -6.68 0.86
N LEU A 23 10.66 -6.82 0.12
CA LEU A 23 9.30 -6.80 0.68
C LEU A 23 8.86 -8.16 1.25
N GLY A 24 9.68 -9.20 1.11
CA GLY A 24 9.38 -10.53 1.63
C GLY A 24 8.56 -11.41 0.70
N GLY A 25 8.53 -11.07 -0.58
CA GLY A 25 7.82 -11.82 -1.62
C GLY A 25 6.46 -11.22 -1.98
N LEU A 26 6.05 -11.48 -3.20
CA LEU A 26 4.76 -11.03 -3.75
C LEU A 26 3.69 -12.08 -3.42
N ASP A 27 3.05 -11.93 -2.28
CA ASP A 27 1.91 -12.74 -1.86
C ASP A 27 0.59 -11.97 -1.99
N GLY A 28 -0.52 -12.62 -1.62
CA GLY A 28 -1.85 -12.01 -1.68
C GLY A 28 -2.00 -10.77 -0.79
N PHE A 29 -1.34 -10.74 0.35
CA PHE A 29 -1.35 -9.58 1.26
C PHE A 29 -0.65 -8.37 0.62
N LEU A 30 0.53 -8.57 0.06
CA LEU A 30 1.26 -7.50 -0.61
C LEU A 30 0.54 -7.02 -1.87
N TYR A 31 -0.02 -7.94 -2.65
CA TYR A 31 -0.83 -7.58 -3.81
C TYR A 31 -2.01 -6.68 -3.42
N ALA A 32 -2.74 -7.04 -2.38
CA ALA A 32 -3.86 -6.26 -1.88
C ALA A 32 -3.40 -4.87 -1.41
N LEU A 33 -2.27 -4.79 -0.69
CA LEU A 33 -1.72 -3.50 -0.25
C LEU A 33 -1.34 -2.62 -1.44
N VAL A 34 -0.65 -3.15 -2.45
CA VAL A 34 -0.31 -2.40 -3.66
C VAL A 34 -1.57 -1.87 -4.34
N ALA A 35 -2.57 -2.72 -4.52
CA ALA A 35 -3.84 -2.33 -5.13
C ALA A 35 -4.53 -1.21 -4.34
N PHE A 36 -4.61 -1.33 -3.02
CA PHE A 36 -5.25 -0.32 -2.16
C PHE A 36 -4.48 1.01 -2.16
N VAL A 37 -3.16 0.95 -2.11
CA VAL A 37 -2.30 2.14 -2.17
C VAL A 37 -2.50 2.90 -3.49
N VAL A 38 -2.54 2.19 -4.61
CA VAL A 38 -2.78 2.78 -5.92
C VAL A 38 -4.19 3.39 -6.01
N LEU A 39 -5.20 2.65 -5.57
CA LEU A 39 -6.59 3.12 -5.59
C LEU A 39 -6.81 4.32 -4.67
N ASP A 40 -6.20 4.32 -3.49
CA ASP A 40 -6.28 5.48 -2.58
C ASP A 40 -5.67 6.71 -3.22
N TYR A 41 -4.51 6.59 -3.85
CA TYR A 41 -3.86 7.69 -4.54
C TYR A 41 -4.73 8.23 -5.70
N ILE A 42 -5.24 7.34 -6.55
CA ILE A 42 -6.10 7.71 -7.68
C ILE A 42 -7.37 8.42 -7.19
N THR A 43 -8.06 7.84 -6.20
CA THR A 43 -9.29 8.42 -5.67
C THR A 43 -9.04 9.74 -4.94
N GLY A 44 -7.91 9.86 -4.26
CA GLY A 44 -7.50 11.11 -3.63
C GLY A 44 -7.21 12.22 -4.64
N VAL A 45 -6.55 11.90 -5.76
CA VAL A 45 -6.33 12.83 -6.86
C VAL A 45 -7.65 13.25 -7.51
N MET A 46 -8.56 12.30 -7.75
CA MET A 46 -9.90 12.60 -8.28
C MET A 46 -10.65 13.57 -7.37
N LEU A 47 -10.67 13.32 -6.08
CA LEU A 47 -11.31 14.20 -5.10
C LEU A 47 -10.66 15.59 -5.08
N ALA A 48 -9.34 15.66 -5.08
CA ALA A 48 -8.62 16.94 -5.10
C ALA A 48 -8.91 17.75 -6.37
N LEU A 49 -9.07 17.09 -7.52
CA LEU A 49 -9.50 17.73 -8.77
C LEU A 49 -10.92 18.31 -8.66
N LEU A 50 -11.84 17.55 -8.09
CA LEU A 50 -13.24 18.00 -7.89
C LEU A 50 -13.30 19.18 -6.92
N GLU A 51 -12.48 19.19 -5.88
CA GLU A 51 -12.41 20.27 -4.89
C GLU A 51 -11.51 21.43 -5.33
N LYS A 52 -10.91 21.36 -6.50
CA LYS A 52 -10.01 22.38 -7.08
C LYS A 52 -8.82 22.75 -6.18
N ARG A 53 -8.30 21.75 -5.42
CA ARG A 53 -7.17 21.92 -4.51
C ARG A 53 -5.95 21.09 -4.89
N LEU A 54 -5.95 20.47 -6.08
CA LEU A 54 -4.82 19.67 -6.53
C LEU A 54 -3.61 20.54 -6.81
N SER A 55 -2.47 20.16 -6.24
CA SER A 55 -1.16 20.78 -6.49
C SER A 55 -0.09 19.73 -6.58
N SER A 56 1.05 20.06 -7.17
CA SER A 56 2.20 19.16 -7.23
C SER A 56 2.76 18.85 -5.84
N ASP A 57 2.65 19.76 -4.89
CA ASP A 57 3.06 19.54 -3.50
C ASP A 57 2.19 18.48 -2.81
N ILE A 58 0.88 18.57 -2.94
CA ILE A 58 -0.08 17.59 -2.41
C ILE A 58 0.15 16.21 -3.03
N GLY A 59 0.34 16.16 -4.35
CA GLY A 59 0.63 14.91 -5.07
C GLY A 59 1.94 14.27 -4.64
N ALA A 60 3.00 15.06 -4.51
CA ALA A 60 4.31 14.57 -4.07
C ALA A 60 4.28 14.02 -2.63
N ARG A 61 3.63 14.72 -1.70
CA ARG A 61 3.47 14.24 -0.32
C ARG A 61 2.73 12.92 -0.25
N GLY A 62 1.69 12.75 -1.06
CA GLY A 62 0.95 11.49 -1.17
C GLY A 62 1.84 10.34 -1.62
N ILE A 63 2.65 10.55 -2.64
CA ILE A 63 3.60 9.54 -3.15
C ILE A 63 4.64 9.21 -2.08
N PHE A 64 5.23 10.19 -1.41
CA PHE A 64 6.23 9.94 -0.36
C PHE A 64 5.68 9.11 0.79
N LYS A 65 4.48 9.42 1.25
CA LYS A 65 3.82 8.62 2.30
C LYS A 65 3.63 7.16 1.87
N LYS A 66 3.22 6.93 0.63
CA LYS A 66 2.99 5.58 0.09
C LYS A 66 4.29 4.81 -0.10
N VAL A 67 5.35 5.46 -0.55
CA VAL A 67 6.69 4.86 -0.58
C VAL A 67 7.13 4.44 0.82
N MET A 68 6.89 5.28 1.83
CA MET A 68 7.23 4.95 3.22
C MET A 68 6.46 3.74 3.75
N ILE A 69 5.22 3.53 3.33
CA ILE A 69 4.46 2.31 3.68
C ILE A 69 5.23 1.06 3.25
N PHE A 70 5.71 1.01 2.02
CA PHE A 70 6.48 -0.13 1.52
C PHE A 70 7.86 -0.26 2.18
N CYS A 71 8.50 0.86 2.52
CA CYS A 71 9.72 0.83 3.34
C CYS A 71 9.47 0.14 4.69
N LEU A 72 8.35 0.44 5.35
CA LEU A 72 8.00 -0.18 6.62
C LEU A 72 7.66 -1.66 6.49
N VAL A 73 7.05 -2.07 5.39
CA VAL A 73 6.84 -3.50 5.10
C VAL A 73 8.20 -4.21 4.96
N GLY A 74 9.15 -3.61 4.25
CA GLY A 74 10.50 -4.15 4.12
C GLY A 74 11.25 -4.23 5.46
N VAL A 75 11.15 -3.20 6.29
CA VAL A 75 11.70 -3.19 7.66
C VAL A 75 11.10 -4.33 8.48
N ALA A 76 9.79 -4.51 8.43
CA ALA A 76 9.10 -5.59 9.13
C ALA A 76 9.58 -6.97 8.66
N HIS A 77 9.77 -7.14 7.35
CA HIS A 77 10.31 -8.38 6.78
C HIS A 77 11.75 -8.65 7.28
N ILE A 78 12.60 -7.64 7.33
CA ILE A 78 13.96 -7.76 7.86
C ILE A 78 13.94 -8.20 9.33
N ILE A 79 13.05 -7.63 10.14
CA ILE A 79 12.89 -8.00 11.54
C ILE A 79 12.45 -9.46 11.65
N ASP A 80 11.44 -9.88 10.90
CA ASP A 80 10.97 -11.27 10.90
C ASP A 80 12.07 -12.26 10.51
N SER A 81 12.83 -11.94 9.46
CA SER A 81 13.83 -12.84 8.87
C SER A 81 15.12 -12.91 9.66
N ASN A 82 15.61 -11.78 10.18
CA ASN A 82 16.98 -11.66 10.71
C ASN A 82 17.04 -11.51 12.24
N ILE A 83 15.98 -11.04 12.87
CA ILE A 83 15.93 -10.84 14.33
C ILE A 83 15.11 -11.92 14.99
N ILE A 84 13.89 -12.14 14.54
CA ILE A 84 13.02 -13.21 15.05
C ILE A 84 13.45 -14.56 14.48
N GLY A 85 13.82 -14.58 13.20
CA GLY A 85 14.38 -15.75 12.52
C GLY A 85 13.35 -16.70 11.94
N ASP A 86 12.06 -16.47 12.16
CA ASP A 86 10.99 -17.35 11.70
C ASP A 86 9.68 -16.60 11.45
N GLY A 87 8.98 -17.00 10.39
CA GLY A 87 7.65 -16.51 10.09
C GLY A 87 7.58 -15.13 9.44
N SER A 88 6.39 -14.55 9.49
CA SER A 88 6.06 -13.27 8.87
C SER A 88 5.05 -12.48 9.70
N VAL A 89 5.11 -12.60 11.01
CA VAL A 89 4.12 -12.03 11.94
C VAL A 89 4.14 -10.50 11.90
N ILE A 90 5.32 -9.90 11.98
CA ILE A 90 5.45 -8.43 11.99
C ILE A 90 5.12 -7.86 10.60
N ARG A 91 5.61 -8.48 9.54
CA ARG A 91 5.29 -8.10 8.16
C ARG A 91 3.79 -8.13 7.92
N THR A 92 3.12 -9.21 8.31
CA THR A 92 1.67 -9.36 8.16
C THR A 92 0.91 -8.29 8.96
N ALA A 93 1.32 -8.02 10.19
CA ALA A 93 0.71 -6.98 11.03
C ALA A 93 0.84 -5.58 10.39
N VAL A 94 2.00 -5.24 9.86
CA VAL A 94 2.24 -3.96 9.17
C VAL A 94 1.38 -3.85 7.92
N ILE A 95 1.33 -4.90 7.10
CA ILE A 95 0.50 -4.92 5.89
C ILE A 95 -0.98 -4.75 6.26
N CYS A 96 -1.49 -5.50 7.22
CA CYS A 96 -2.89 -5.40 7.65
C CYS A 96 -3.24 -4.01 8.19
N PHE A 97 -2.33 -3.40 8.96
CA PHE A 97 -2.52 -2.04 9.46
C PHE A 97 -2.69 -1.03 8.31
N TYR A 98 -1.75 -1.02 7.35
CA TYR A 98 -1.84 -0.08 6.23
C TYR A 98 -2.93 -0.45 5.24
N LEU A 99 -3.22 -1.73 5.05
CA LEU A 99 -4.33 -2.18 4.22
C LEU A 99 -5.66 -1.61 4.73
N SER A 100 -5.89 -1.65 6.04
CA SER A 100 -7.09 -1.07 6.66
C SER A 100 -7.11 0.45 6.53
N ASN A 101 -5.98 1.12 6.76
CA ASN A 101 -5.90 2.58 6.63
C ASN A 101 -6.15 3.05 5.20
N GLU A 102 -5.52 2.41 4.22
CA GLU A 102 -5.72 2.73 2.80
C GLU A 102 -7.16 2.42 2.37
N GLY A 103 -7.73 1.32 2.84
CA GLY A 103 -9.12 0.96 2.57
C GLY A 103 -10.12 1.97 3.14
N ILE A 104 -9.91 2.43 4.37
CA ILE A 104 -10.73 3.49 4.99
C ILE A 104 -10.60 4.79 4.20
N SER A 105 -9.39 5.14 3.79
CA SER A 105 -9.14 6.34 2.99
C SER A 105 -9.85 6.29 1.63
N ILE A 106 -9.85 5.15 0.96
CA ILE A 106 -10.59 4.95 -0.30
C ILE A 106 -12.10 5.16 -0.07
N ILE A 107 -12.64 4.61 1.00
CA ILE A 107 -14.06 4.77 1.37
C ILE A 107 -14.38 6.24 1.63
N GLU A 108 -13.54 6.94 2.37
CA GLU A 108 -13.71 8.37 2.63
C GLU A 108 -13.69 9.19 1.35
N ASN A 109 -12.75 8.90 0.44
CA ASN A 109 -12.68 9.56 -0.85
C ASN A 109 -13.95 9.31 -1.68
N ALA A 110 -14.41 8.07 -1.74
CA ALA A 110 -15.64 7.70 -2.46
C ALA A 110 -16.87 8.39 -1.87
N SER A 111 -16.98 8.44 -0.54
CA SER A 111 -18.05 9.13 0.18
C SER A 111 -18.08 10.62 -0.13
N LYS A 112 -16.93 11.27 -0.12
CA LYS A 112 -16.80 12.70 -0.43
C LYS A 112 -17.10 13.02 -1.89
N ILE A 113 -16.84 12.07 -2.79
CA ILE A 113 -17.21 12.18 -4.21
C ILE A 113 -18.73 12.04 -4.39
N GLY A 114 -19.42 11.39 -3.45
CA GLY A 114 -20.88 11.28 -3.44
C GLY A 114 -21.42 9.86 -3.60
N LEU A 115 -20.57 8.84 -3.53
CA LEU A 115 -21.01 7.45 -3.61
C LEU A 115 -21.50 6.94 -2.26
N PRO A 116 -22.63 6.22 -2.19
CA PRO A 116 -23.03 5.51 -0.98
C PRO A 116 -22.11 4.29 -0.77
N ILE A 117 -21.70 4.06 0.47
CA ILE A 117 -20.81 2.96 0.82
C ILE A 117 -21.58 1.89 1.60
N PRO A 118 -21.48 0.61 1.21
CA PRO A 118 -22.11 -0.49 1.96
C PRO A 118 -21.56 -0.59 3.39
N GLU A 119 -22.45 -0.69 4.38
CA GLU A 119 -22.08 -0.83 5.80
C GLU A 119 -21.18 -2.04 6.05
N LYS A 120 -21.42 -3.13 5.34
CA LYS A 120 -20.63 -4.35 5.46
C LYS A 120 -19.15 -4.12 5.12
N LEU A 121 -18.87 -3.32 4.09
CA LEU A 121 -17.50 -2.97 3.71
C LEU A 121 -16.82 -2.12 4.79
N LYS A 122 -17.52 -1.12 5.33
CA LYS A 122 -17.03 -0.28 6.44
C LYS A 122 -16.67 -1.14 7.66
N ASN A 123 -17.55 -2.08 8.01
CA ASN A 123 -17.36 -2.94 9.18
C ASN A 123 -16.15 -3.87 9.03
N VAL A 124 -15.94 -4.46 7.86
CA VAL A 124 -14.80 -5.33 7.60
C VAL A 124 -13.49 -4.57 7.74
N LEU A 125 -13.39 -3.37 7.20
CA LEU A 125 -12.18 -2.54 7.30
C LEU A 125 -11.92 -2.05 8.72
N ALA A 126 -12.97 -1.71 9.47
CA ALA A 126 -12.86 -1.36 10.89
C ALA A 126 -12.33 -2.52 11.72
N GLN A 127 -12.81 -3.74 11.48
CA GLN A 127 -12.32 -4.95 12.17
C GLN A 127 -10.84 -5.23 11.89
N LEU A 128 -10.38 -5.01 10.66
CA LEU A 128 -8.97 -5.15 10.31
C LEU A 128 -8.09 -4.16 11.08
N HIS A 129 -8.58 -2.95 11.28
CA HIS A 129 -7.88 -1.91 12.05
C HIS A 129 -7.78 -2.30 13.54
N GLU A 130 -8.88 -2.68 14.15
CA GLU A 130 -8.94 -3.11 15.56
C GLU A 130 -8.12 -4.39 15.80
N GLY A 131 -8.14 -5.33 14.88
CA GLY A 131 -7.33 -6.55 14.96
C GLY A 131 -5.83 -6.29 14.97
N GLY A 132 -5.38 -5.19 14.36
CA GLY A 132 -3.99 -4.73 14.41
C GLY A 132 -3.61 -4.10 15.74
N GLU A 133 -4.53 -3.42 16.42
CA GLU A 133 -4.30 -2.79 17.72
C GLU A 133 -4.31 -3.76 18.89
N ASN A 134 -5.18 -4.77 18.85
CA ASN A 134 -5.32 -5.74 19.95
C ASN A 134 -4.19 -6.77 20.04
N LYS A 135 -3.24 -6.78 19.10
CA LYS A 135 -2.05 -7.63 19.15
C LYS A 135 -0.82 -6.96 19.73
N LYS A 136 -0.98 -5.76 20.22
CA LYS A 136 0.03 -5.07 21.04
C LYS A 136 -0.15 -5.46 22.48
#